data_6e7e7eb97fb5a2fea8dd9a16813f28ad
#
_entry.id   6e7e7eb97fb5a2fea8dd9a16813f28ad
#
_cell.length_a   1.000
_cell.length_b   1.000
_cell.length_c   1.000
_cell.angle_alpha   90.00
_cell.angle_beta   90.00
_cell.angle_gamma   90.00
#
_symmetry.space_group_name_H-M   'P 1'
#
loop_
_entity.id
_entity.type
_entity.pdbx_description
1 polymer ?
#
loop_
_entity_poly.entity_id
_entity_poly.type
_entity_poly.pdbx_seq_one_letter_code
_entity_poly.pdbx_strand_id
1 'polypeptide(L)'
;MVLLGGNGNHKSELSQIYEKIQMGFISPSIYFMSTKAAEVTKIAVNCFLTTKFSYDNMLGEVLTLSGMEDEIDSVLMSIGADNRIGKKYLNYGFGFGGP
;
A
#
# COMPACT_ATOMS: atom_id res chain seq x y z
N MET A 1 -6.52 2.15 6.26
CA MET A 1 -5.83 3.26 6.96
C MET A 1 -6.47 4.58 6.59
N VAL A 2 -6.75 5.40 7.58
CA VAL A 2 -7.29 6.74 7.39
C VAL A 2 -6.31 7.73 8.00
N LEU A 3 -5.95 8.78 7.25
CA LEU A 3 -5.06 9.84 7.70
C LEU A 3 -5.86 11.12 7.93
N LEU A 4 -5.77 11.64 9.14
CA LEU A 4 -6.42 12.90 9.48
C LEU A 4 -5.35 13.92 9.86
N GLY A 5 -5.24 14.97 9.06
CA GLY A 5 -4.32 16.06 9.30
C GLY A 5 -5.04 17.23 9.98
N GLY A 6 -4.32 17.96 10.82
CA GLY A 6 -4.85 19.13 11.48
C GLY A 6 -4.16 19.41 12.79
N ASN A 7 -4.74 20.32 13.57
CA ASN A 7 -4.18 20.70 14.86
C ASN A 7 -4.62 19.81 16.03
N GLY A 8 -5.42 18.80 15.77
CA GLY A 8 -5.87 17.86 16.79
C GLY A 8 -7.10 18.31 17.60
N ASN A 9 -7.60 19.51 17.42
CA ASN A 9 -8.73 20.02 18.19
C ASN A 9 -10.02 19.23 17.97
N HIS A 10 -10.19 18.61 16.80
CA HIS A 10 -11.38 17.86 16.45
C HIS A 10 -11.13 16.36 16.34
N LYS A 11 -10.01 15.91 16.88
CA LYS A 11 -9.56 14.52 16.78
C LYS A 11 -10.63 13.55 17.30
N SER A 12 -11.15 13.81 18.50
CA SER A 12 -12.15 12.93 19.13
C SER A 12 -13.45 12.88 18.34
N GLU A 13 -13.92 14.04 17.86
CA GLU A 13 -15.15 14.14 17.10
C GLU A 13 -15.06 13.36 15.78
N LEU A 14 -13.93 13.51 15.08
CA LEU A 14 -13.71 12.82 13.84
C LEU A 14 -13.62 11.30 14.05
N SER A 15 -12.96 10.86 15.11
CA SER A 15 -12.90 9.44 15.45
C SER A 15 -14.29 8.87 15.70
N GLN A 16 -15.14 9.56 16.43
CA GLN A 16 -16.50 9.12 16.71
C GLN A 16 -17.35 9.02 15.45
N ILE A 17 -17.20 9.97 14.53
CA ILE A 17 -17.91 9.95 13.24
C ILE A 17 -17.49 8.73 12.43
N TYR A 18 -16.19 8.46 12.33
CA TYR A 18 -15.69 7.30 11.61
C TYR A 18 -16.17 5.98 12.22
N GLU A 19 -16.16 5.88 13.53
CA GLU A 19 -16.64 4.69 14.23
C GLU A 19 -18.11 4.44 13.95
N LYS A 20 -18.94 5.46 13.93
CA LYS A 20 -20.36 5.34 13.61
C LYS A 20 -20.59 4.87 12.17
N ILE A 21 -19.84 5.42 11.22
CA ILE A 21 -19.95 5.05 9.81
C ILE A 21 -19.55 3.59 9.62
N GLN A 22 -18.55 3.14 10.36
CA GLN A 22 -18.01 1.79 10.24
C GLN A 22 -18.69 0.78 11.15
N MET A 23 -19.74 1.16 11.85
CA MET A 23 -20.43 0.25 12.77
C MET A 23 -20.93 -0.99 12.05
N GLY A 24 -20.56 -2.17 12.54
CA GLY A 24 -20.86 -3.45 11.90
C GLY A 24 -19.81 -3.94 10.92
N PHE A 25 -18.80 -3.15 10.64
CA PHE A 25 -17.68 -3.49 9.76
C PHE A 25 -16.36 -3.42 10.54
N ILE A 26 -15.28 -3.89 9.91
CA ILE A 26 -13.95 -3.73 10.48
C ILE A 26 -13.61 -2.24 10.43
N SER A 27 -13.34 -1.65 11.60
CA SER A 27 -12.97 -0.24 11.67
C SER A 27 -11.61 -0.01 11.02
N PRO A 28 -11.47 1.01 10.17
CA PRO A 28 -10.17 1.35 9.61
C PRO A 28 -9.25 1.89 10.69
N SER A 29 -7.94 1.67 10.54
CA SER A 29 -6.96 2.32 11.40
C SER A 29 -6.97 3.82 11.11
N ILE A 30 -7.08 4.62 12.16
CA ILE A 30 -7.12 6.09 12.05
C ILE A 30 -5.86 6.65 12.68
N TYR A 31 -5.13 7.46 11.92
CA TYR A 31 -3.89 8.08 12.36
C TYR A 31 -4.01 9.60 12.32
N PHE A 32 -3.72 10.24 13.43
CA PHE A 32 -3.81 11.69 13.58
C PHE A 32 -2.42 12.30 13.55
N MET A 33 -2.26 13.35 12.78
CA MET A 33 -0.97 14.03 12.63
C MET A 33 -1.21 15.45 12.11
N SER A 34 -0.14 16.24 12.03
CA SER A 34 -0.24 17.57 11.43
C SER A 34 -0.63 17.44 9.95
N THR A 35 -1.18 18.52 9.40
CA THR A 35 -1.54 18.57 7.98
C THR A 35 -0.34 18.26 7.08
N LYS A 36 0.83 18.83 7.39
CA LYS A 36 2.04 18.56 6.62
C LYS A 36 2.45 17.09 6.69
N ALA A 37 2.39 16.50 7.88
CA ALA A 37 2.73 15.10 8.05
C ALA A 37 1.77 14.20 7.29
N ALA A 38 0.47 14.52 7.26
CA ALA A 38 -0.52 13.76 6.50
C ALA A 38 -0.24 13.82 4.99
N GLU A 39 0.13 14.99 4.48
CA GLU A 39 0.49 15.15 3.07
C GLU A 39 1.73 14.33 2.73
N VAL A 40 2.76 14.42 3.55
CA VAL A 40 4.00 13.64 3.35
C VAL A 40 3.70 12.14 3.38
N THR A 41 2.88 11.70 4.32
CA THR A 41 2.53 10.28 4.44
C THR A 41 1.83 9.78 3.18
N LYS A 42 0.88 10.55 2.65
CA LYS A 42 0.17 10.18 1.42
C LYS A 42 1.12 10.04 0.25
N ILE A 43 2.02 11.01 0.07
CA ILE A 43 3.01 10.98 -1.01
C ILE A 43 3.96 9.79 -0.80
N ALA A 44 4.42 9.58 0.42
CA ALA A 44 5.33 8.50 0.75
C ALA A 44 4.71 7.11 0.47
N VAL A 45 3.43 6.93 0.78
CA VAL A 45 2.72 5.68 0.47
C VAL A 45 2.72 5.43 -1.03
N ASN A 46 2.38 6.45 -1.83
CA ASN A 46 2.37 6.33 -3.28
C ASN A 46 3.77 6.02 -3.83
N CYS A 47 4.80 6.67 -3.32
CA CYS A 47 6.18 6.40 -3.73
C CYS A 47 6.61 4.99 -3.37
N PHE A 48 6.22 4.52 -2.20
CA PHE A 48 6.53 3.15 -1.77
C PHE A 48 5.87 2.12 -2.67
N LEU A 49 4.59 2.32 -3.00
CA LEU A 49 3.87 1.42 -3.90
C LEU A 49 4.50 1.42 -5.31
N THR A 50 4.87 2.58 -5.81
CA THR A 50 5.56 2.69 -7.09
C THR A 50 6.88 1.93 -7.07
N THR A 51 7.62 2.00 -5.97
CA THR A 51 8.87 1.27 -5.81
C THR A 51 8.63 -0.25 -5.84
N LYS A 52 7.57 -0.72 -5.19
CA LYS A 52 7.21 -2.14 -5.24
C LYS A 52 6.92 -2.60 -6.67
N PHE A 53 6.14 -1.84 -7.41
CA PHE A 53 5.84 -2.17 -8.80
C PHE A 53 7.09 -2.15 -9.68
N SER A 54 7.97 -1.18 -9.48
CA SER A 54 9.23 -1.11 -10.23
C SER A 54 10.11 -2.33 -9.97
N TYR A 55 10.15 -2.77 -8.72
CA TYR A 55 10.89 -3.97 -8.33
C TYR A 55 10.29 -5.21 -8.99
N ASP A 56 8.96 -5.35 -8.97
CA ASP A 56 8.26 -6.47 -9.58
C ASP A 56 8.54 -6.54 -11.09
N ASN A 57 8.50 -5.40 -11.76
CA ASN A 57 8.76 -5.33 -13.19
C ASN A 57 10.22 -5.65 -13.51
N MET A 58 11.14 -5.19 -12.69
CA MET A 58 12.55 -5.52 -12.84
C MET A 58 12.78 -7.04 -12.73
N LEU A 59 12.19 -7.66 -11.72
CA LEU A 59 12.28 -9.11 -11.56
C LEU A 59 11.66 -9.85 -12.74
N GLY A 60 10.51 -9.39 -13.21
CA GLY A 60 9.87 -9.98 -14.37
C GLY A 60 10.76 -9.95 -15.60
N GLU A 61 11.43 -8.83 -15.85
CA GLU A 61 12.37 -8.70 -16.96
C GLU A 61 13.58 -9.61 -16.79
N VAL A 62 14.17 -9.66 -15.60
CA VAL A 62 15.30 -10.54 -15.32
C VAL A 62 14.94 -12.01 -15.55
N LEU A 63 13.78 -12.42 -15.04
CA LEU A 63 13.32 -13.80 -15.21
C LEU A 63 13.05 -14.13 -16.67
N THR A 64 12.44 -13.20 -17.43
CA THR A 64 12.20 -13.37 -18.85
C THR A 64 13.51 -13.54 -19.62
N LEU A 65 14.48 -12.67 -19.35
CA LEU A 65 15.78 -12.74 -20.01
C LEU A 65 16.59 -14.00 -19.64
N SER A 66 16.28 -14.58 -18.48
CA SER A 66 16.92 -15.80 -18.00
C SER A 66 16.18 -17.07 -18.44
N GLY A 67 15.13 -16.94 -19.24
CA GLY A 67 14.35 -18.09 -19.70
C GLY A 67 13.37 -18.65 -18.68
N MET A 68 13.04 -17.88 -17.65
CA MET A 68 12.13 -18.29 -16.58
C MET A 68 10.81 -17.50 -16.59
N GLU A 69 10.37 -17.06 -17.77
CA GLU A 69 9.14 -16.27 -17.90
C GLU A 69 7.93 -16.98 -17.32
N ASP A 70 7.86 -18.30 -17.46
CA ASP A 70 6.73 -19.10 -16.93
C ASP A 70 6.69 -19.16 -15.41
N GLU A 71 7.76 -18.74 -14.74
CA GLU A 71 7.87 -18.82 -13.29
C GLU A 71 7.72 -17.46 -12.60
N ILE A 72 7.43 -16.40 -13.33
CA ILE A 72 7.31 -15.04 -12.76
C ILE A 72 6.29 -15.01 -11.63
N ASP A 73 5.09 -15.53 -11.86
CA ASP A 73 4.04 -15.53 -10.84
C ASP A 73 4.44 -16.33 -9.61
N SER A 74 5.05 -17.48 -9.80
CA SER A 74 5.51 -18.32 -8.69
C SER A 74 6.57 -17.62 -7.84
N VAL A 75 7.50 -16.93 -8.49
CA VAL A 75 8.55 -16.18 -7.79
C VAL A 75 7.94 -15.03 -7.00
N LEU A 76 7.06 -14.24 -7.60
CA LEU A 76 6.43 -13.11 -6.91
C LEU A 76 5.54 -13.59 -5.76
N MET A 77 4.79 -14.65 -5.93
CA MET A 77 3.98 -15.22 -4.85
C MET A 77 4.86 -15.72 -3.70
N SER A 78 6.00 -16.32 -4.01
CA SER A 78 6.93 -16.79 -2.99
C SER A 78 7.52 -15.64 -2.17
N ILE A 79 7.84 -14.54 -2.83
CA ILE A 79 8.31 -13.32 -2.14
C ILE A 79 7.20 -12.81 -1.21
N GLY A 80 5.98 -12.73 -1.71
CA GLY A 80 4.83 -12.25 -0.94
C GLY A 80 4.43 -13.18 0.21
N ALA A 81 4.87 -14.44 0.21
CA ALA A 81 4.63 -15.36 1.31
C ALA A 81 5.43 -14.99 2.57
N ASP A 82 6.47 -14.19 2.42
CA ASP A 82 7.19 -13.66 3.59
C ASP A 82 6.30 -12.61 4.28
N ASN A 83 6.01 -12.85 5.58
CA ASN A 83 5.11 -11.98 6.34
C ASN A 83 5.59 -10.54 6.43
N ARG A 84 6.89 -10.31 6.28
CA ARG A 84 7.45 -8.96 6.32
C ARG A 84 7.15 -8.19 5.05
N ILE A 85 6.84 -8.87 3.97
CA ILE A 85 6.58 -8.26 2.65
C ILE A 85 5.09 -8.25 2.35
N GLY A 86 4.44 -9.40 2.41
CA GLY A 86 3.04 -9.53 2.08
C GLY A 86 2.81 -9.66 0.58
N LYS A 87 1.60 -10.04 0.20
CA LYS A 87 1.27 -10.36 -1.19
C LYS A 87 0.72 -9.19 -1.99
N LYS A 88 0.33 -8.12 -1.33
CA LYS A 88 -0.29 -6.99 -2.00
C LYS A 88 0.71 -6.26 -2.89
N TYR A 89 0.28 -5.89 -4.09
CA TYR A 89 1.06 -5.14 -5.07
C TYR A 89 2.31 -5.89 -5.56
N LEU A 90 2.30 -7.21 -5.51
CA LEU A 90 3.34 -8.05 -6.09
C LEU A 90 2.85 -8.62 -7.42
N ASN A 91 2.77 -7.77 -8.43
CA ASN A 91 2.30 -8.14 -9.76
C ASN A 91 3.25 -7.59 -10.82
N TYR A 92 3.56 -8.40 -11.80
CA TYR A 92 4.29 -7.94 -12.98
C TYR A 92 3.32 -7.26 -13.94
N GLY A 93 3.70 -6.12 -14.47
CA GLY A 93 2.90 -5.40 -15.44
C GLY A 93 2.75 -3.93 -15.11
N PHE A 94 1.51 -3.45 -15.05
CA PHE A 94 1.23 -2.04 -14.80
C PHE A 94 1.52 -1.67 -13.35
N GLY A 95 1.98 -0.45 -13.15
CA GLY A 95 2.26 0.06 -11.83
C GLY A 95 1.02 0.54 -11.10
N PHE A 96 1.26 1.28 -10.04
CA PHE A 96 0.22 1.87 -9.23
C PHE A 96 -0.72 2.74 -10.06
N GLY A 97 -2.01 2.53 -9.89
CA GLY A 97 -3.02 3.26 -10.66
C GLY A 97 -3.32 2.65 -12.02
N GLY A 98 -2.71 1.53 -12.36
CA GLY A 98 -3.02 0.80 -13.57
C GLY A 98 -4.45 0.28 -13.59
N PRO A 99 -4.89 -0.20 -14.72
CA PRO A 99 -6.25 -0.65 -14.86
C PRO A 99 -6.63 -1.75 -13.92
#